data_9ab34fa91975e8627b7059b4430eee5b
#
_entry.id   9ab34fa91975e8627b7059b4430eee5b
#
_cell.length_a   1.000
_cell.length_b   1.000
_cell.length_c   1.000
_cell.angle_alpha   90.00
_cell.angle_beta   90.00
_cell.angle_gamma   90.00
#
_symmetry.space_group_name_H-M   'P 1'
#
loop_
_entity.id
_entity.type
_entity.pdbx_description
1 polymer ?
#
loop_
_entity_poly.entity_id
_entity_poly.type
_entity_poly.pdbx_seq_one_letter_code
_entity_poly.pdbx_strand_id
1 'polypeptide(L)'
;MNTDAAVREAARRAGLLVRWTDVAGAEREVAPDVLRAVLSEFACDGAPVAHPLLTACCGQLLAMPEATGAACWVDEQGAALPARADAQGRWRVPDQPGYWQWRQGGQQQAVAVAPQRAWWPQGLLRGWGLSAQVYSLRAPGDAGIGDSAGCARWRELLHRHGGDALALSPLHAGLPPGPGYSPYSPSDRRWLDPLQVSLPQVLPEAASSVLREDEALAMAVEAATAARRIDWPHSATVKWRWLRQVRQWLRQQAPAQYEQMQTWCDAQGEPLLRYCQHAADRFTGSADDHAFAQWVARQGWAQVQAGLRSDGASIGLIADLAVGCAPQGVEARTGGDRLLQGLELGAPPDAFNPLGQAWGITSWSPSALQREGFEPFIRVLRAVMAGRGGLRIDHILGLQRLWVLPRGAGAGQGVYLRYPFDDLINLLVLESWRHRCVLIGEDLGVVPPGIRQRLAARGVLGLEVLPFARNGERFLPAPRWRRDAVAMPSTHDLPPLAGWLRGRDLRWRARLGELTELPAALHARASEVQALSAVARGEGATLEARALSLVAHAPSRLALLPLEDALGSRAQVNLPGTVNGHPNWRRRLPLAWDPDAADARIARFSATRRKAGR
;
A
#
# COMPACT_ATOMS: atom_id res chain seq x y z
N MET A 1 -34.89 16.13 -9.15
CA MET A 1 -35.00 14.65 -9.37
C MET A 1 -36.03 14.10 -8.39
N ASN A 2 -37.32 14.10 -8.77
CA ASN A 2 -38.39 13.83 -7.81
C ASN A 2 -38.85 12.35 -7.73
N THR A 3 -38.44 11.47 -8.63
CA THR A 3 -38.82 10.06 -8.56
C THR A 3 -37.61 9.16 -8.31
N ASP A 4 -37.82 8.03 -7.63
CA ASP A 4 -36.78 7.04 -7.36
C ASP A 4 -36.19 6.44 -8.65
N ALA A 5 -36.98 6.32 -9.71
CA ALA A 5 -36.51 5.88 -11.03
C ALA A 5 -35.50 6.87 -11.63
N ALA A 6 -35.77 8.18 -11.56
CA ALA A 6 -34.88 9.23 -12.04
C ALA A 6 -33.58 9.28 -11.23
N VAL A 7 -33.65 9.05 -9.91
CA VAL A 7 -32.46 8.98 -9.03
C VAL A 7 -31.58 7.78 -9.41
N ARG A 8 -32.18 6.59 -9.62
CA ARG A 8 -31.42 5.40 -10.03
C ARG A 8 -30.77 5.57 -11.41
N GLU A 9 -31.42 6.25 -12.31
CA GLU A 9 -30.87 6.52 -13.65
C GLU A 9 -29.70 7.54 -13.58
N ALA A 10 -29.85 8.60 -12.78
CA ALA A 10 -28.77 9.54 -12.53
C ALA A 10 -27.57 8.85 -11.85
N ALA A 11 -27.81 7.95 -10.90
CA ALA A 11 -26.79 7.17 -10.23
C ALA A 11 -26.00 6.28 -11.20
N ARG A 12 -26.71 5.58 -12.13
CA ARG A 12 -26.04 4.76 -13.16
C ARG A 12 -25.16 5.60 -14.08
N ARG A 13 -25.64 6.76 -14.52
CA ARG A 13 -24.86 7.70 -15.35
C ARG A 13 -23.63 8.24 -14.62
N ALA A 14 -23.73 8.42 -13.31
CA ALA A 14 -22.61 8.80 -12.44
C ALA A 14 -21.63 7.65 -12.15
N GLY A 15 -21.86 6.44 -12.67
CA GLY A 15 -21.02 5.26 -12.40
C GLY A 15 -21.30 4.56 -11.07
N LEU A 16 -22.38 4.95 -10.36
CA LEU A 16 -22.79 4.28 -9.12
C LEU A 16 -23.49 2.96 -9.40
N LEU A 17 -23.16 1.92 -8.63
CA LEU A 17 -23.78 0.60 -8.74
C LEU A 17 -25.04 0.54 -7.87
N VAL A 18 -26.23 0.72 -8.48
CA VAL A 18 -27.52 0.68 -7.77
C VAL A 18 -27.85 -0.69 -7.17
N ARG A 19 -27.14 -1.74 -7.60
CA ARG A 19 -27.19 -3.11 -7.06
C ARG A 19 -25.79 -3.68 -6.94
N TRP A 20 -25.58 -4.53 -5.93
CA TRP A 20 -24.31 -5.22 -5.70
C TRP A 20 -24.55 -6.56 -4.97
N THR A 21 -23.57 -7.47 -5.04
CA THR A 21 -23.63 -8.78 -4.38
C THR A 21 -22.81 -8.74 -3.11
N ASP A 22 -23.38 -9.15 -1.98
CA ASP A 22 -22.71 -9.22 -0.69
C ASP A 22 -21.83 -10.49 -0.56
N VAL A 23 -21.16 -10.63 0.59
CA VAL A 23 -20.28 -11.80 0.86
C VAL A 23 -21.01 -13.13 0.91
N ALA A 24 -22.32 -13.14 1.18
CA ALA A 24 -23.17 -14.32 1.16
C ALA A 24 -23.69 -14.68 -0.23
N GLY A 25 -23.37 -13.85 -1.26
CA GLY A 25 -23.87 -14.02 -2.62
C GLY A 25 -25.27 -13.44 -2.84
N ALA A 26 -25.84 -12.74 -1.86
CA ALA A 26 -27.15 -12.11 -1.98
C ALA A 26 -27.05 -10.78 -2.72
N GLU A 27 -27.99 -10.54 -3.65
CA GLU A 27 -28.12 -9.24 -4.33
C GLU A 27 -28.70 -8.21 -3.35
N ARG A 28 -28.06 -7.05 -3.27
CA ARG A 28 -28.46 -5.89 -2.47
C ARG A 28 -28.78 -4.72 -3.38
N GLU A 29 -29.91 -4.06 -3.14
CA GLU A 29 -30.28 -2.82 -3.83
C GLU A 29 -29.98 -1.63 -2.90
N VAL A 30 -29.38 -0.58 -3.47
CA VAL A 30 -29.06 0.65 -2.72
C VAL A 30 -30.32 1.51 -2.60
N ALA A 31 -30.62 1.95 -1.40
CA ALA A 31 -31.79 2.78 -1.11
C ALA A 31 -31.72 4.14 -1.86
N PRO A 32 -32.83 4.66 -2.40
CA PRO A 32 -32.82 5.90 -3.17
C PRO A 32 -32.35 7.14 -2.40
N ASP A 33 -32.54 7.19 -1.10
CA ASP A 33 -32.05 8.26 -0.23
C ASP A 33 -30.54 8.28 -0.10
N VAL A 34 -29.89 7.10 -0.01
CA VAL A 34 -28.43 6.95 -0.06
C VAL A 34 -27.90 7.42 -1.43
N LEU A 35 -28.56 7.02 -2.53
CA LEU A 35 -28.17 7.49 -3.87
C LEU A 35 -28.29 9.02 -4.00
N ARG A 36 -29.35 9.64 -3.46
CA ARG A 36 -29.52 11.11 -3.45
C ARG A 36 -28.39 11.77 -2.66
N ALA A 37 -28.10 11.26 -1.47
CA ALA A 37 -27.05 11.80 -0.61
C ALA A 37 -25.66 11.73 -1.26
N VAL A 38 -25.33 10.62 -1.91
CA VAL A 38 -24.05 10.50 -2.64
C VAL A 38 -24.04 11.40 -3.88
N LEU A 39 -25.13 11.46 -4.64
CA LEU A 39 -25.22 12.30 -5.84
C LEU A 39 -25.15 13.79 -5.53
N SER A 40 -25.60 14.24 -4.36
CA SER A 40 -25.47 15.65 -3.96
C SER A 40 -24.03 16.08 -3.70
N GLU A 41 -23.18 15.14 -3.28
CA GLU A 41 -21.75 15.36 -3.05
C GLU A 41 -20.88 15.06 -4.28
N PHE A 42 -21.48 14.51 -5.33
CA PHE A 42 -20.79 14.06 -6.53
C PHE A 42 -21.10 14.98 -7.71
N ALA A 43 -20.21 15.91 -8.00
CA ALA A 43 -20.32 16.75 -9.19
C ALA A 43 -20.13 15.88 -10.46
N CYS A 44 -21.24 15.41 -11.02
CA CYS A 44 -21.24 14.75 -12.33
C CYS A 44 -21.32 15.81 -13.43
N ASP A 45 -20.19 16.18 -13.98
CA ASP A 45 -20.16 16.82 -15.30
C ASP A 45 -20.52 15.75 -16.32
N GLY A 46 -21.76 15.75 -16.80
CA GLY A 46 -22.26 14.83 -17.85
C GLY A 46 -21.65 15.09 -19.24
N ALA A 47 -20.57 15.88 -19.32
CA ALA A 47 -19.86 16.12 -20.55
C ALA A 47 -19.06 14.88 -20.99
N PRO A 48 -18.99 14.59 -22.31
CA PRO A 48 -18.09 13.56 -22.81
C PRO A 48 -16.66 13.81 -22.33
N VAL A 49 -16.06 12.82 -21.67
CA VAL A 49 -14.69 12.94 -21.19
C VAL A 49 -13.76 12.78 -22.39
N ALA A 50 -12.99 13.82 -22.73
CA ALA A 50 -11.86 13.65 -23.63
C ALA A 50 -10.89 12.65 -22.99
N HIS A 51 -10.38 11.70 -23.76
CA HIS A 51 -9.36 10.73 -23.29
C HIS A 51 -7.97 11.19 -23.77
N PRO A 52 -7.29 12.11 -23.06
CA PRO A 52 -5.99 12.61 -23.48
C PRO A 52 -4.92 11.51 -23.51
N LEU A 53 -5.13 10.43 -22.75
CA LEU A 53 -4.31 9.22 -22.78
C LEU A 53 -5.20 8.00 -22.95
N LEU A 54 -5.02 7.24 -24.04
CA LEU A 54 -5.56 5.90 -24.18
C LEU A 54 -4.60 4.88 -23.57
N THR A 55 -5.11 3.72 -23.20
CA THR A 55 -4.28 2.61 -22.71
C THR A 55 -4.54 1.34 -23.52
N ALA A 56 -3.50 0.54 -23.72
CA ALA A 56 -3.61 -0.73 -24.43
C ALA A 56 -2.55 -1.72 -23.97
N CYS A 57 -2.75 -3.00 -24.26
CA CYS A 57 -1.67 -3.99 -24.24
C CYS A 57 -0.90 -3.97 -25.55
N CYS A 58 0.38 -4.35 -25.51
CA CYS A 58 1.22 -4.54 -26.70
C CYS A 58 0.49 -5.31 -27.80
N GLY A 59 0.52 -4.82 -29.03
CA GLY A 59 -0.09 -5.43 -30.20
C GLY A 59 -1.63 -5.37 -30.27
N GLN A 60 -2.31 -4.75 -29.31
CA GLN A 60 -3.75 -4.56 -29.33
C GLN A 60 -4.19 -3.61 -30.46
N LEU A 61 -5.41 -3.74 -30.93
CA LEU A 61 -6.03 -2.84 -31.91
C LEU A 61 -6.86 -1.76 -31.19
N LEU A 62 -6.62 -0.48 -31.51
CA LEU A 62 -7.35 0.66 -31.00
C LEU A 62 -8.00 1.47 -32.13
N ALA A 63 -9.18 2.04 -31.85
CA ALA A 63 -9.72 3.11 -32.65
C ALA A 63 -8.97 4.42 -32.34
N MET A 64 -8.60 5.17 -33.39
CA MET A 64 -7.97 6.47 -33.27
C MET A 64 -8.85 7.53 -33.91
N PRO A 65 -8.60 8.83 -33.66
CA PRO A 65 -9.31 9.91 -34.35
C PRO A 65 -9.23 9.77 -35.87
N GLU A 66 -10.29 10.11 -36.58
CA GLU A 66 -10.31 10.07 -38.03
C GLU A 66 -9.32 11.10 -38.60
N ALA A 67 -8.43 10.67 -39.48
CA ALA A 67 -7.46 11.51 -40.16
C ALA A 67 -7.01 10.83 -41.47
N THR A 68 -6.40 11.60 -42.38
CA THR A 68 -5.91 11.13 -43.67
C THR A 68 -4.38 11.23 -43.78
N GLY A 69 -3.76 10.44 -44.63
CA GLY A 69 -2.33 10.42 -44.85
C GLY A 69 -1.61 9.30 -44.10
N ALA A 70 -0.29 9.29 -44.20
CA ALA A 70 0.56 8.32 -43.51
C ALA A 70 0.49 8.51 -41.98
N ALA A 71 0.37 7.42 -41.26
CA ALA A 71 0.38 7.42 -39.80
C ALA A 71 1.67 6.83 -39.22
N CYS A 72 2.08 7.32 -38.08
CA CYS A 72 3.24 6.80 -37.34
C CYS A 72 2.99 6.79 -35.83
N TRP A 73 3.70 5.90 -35.16
CA TRP A 73 3.89 5.89 -33.72
C TRP A 73 5.22 6.56 -33.38
N VAL A 74 5.21 7.46 -32.41
CA VAL A 74 6.44 8.14 -31.92
C VAL A 74 6.60 7.79 -30.44
N ASP A 75 7.78 7.27 -30.08
CA ASP A 75 8.09 6.92 -28.68
C ASP A 75 8.50 8.14 -27.86
N GLU A 76 8.82 7.92 -26.57
CA GLU A 76 9.27 8.95 -25.61
C GLU A 76 10.62 9.59 -26.00
N GLN A 77 11.44 8.95 -26.84
CA GLN A 77 12.72 9.41 -27.35
C GLN A 77 12.60 10.12 -28.70
N GLY A 78 11.41 10.13 -29.29
CA GLY A 78 11.13 10.74 -30.59
C GLY A 78 11.37 9.81 -31.79
N ALA A 79 11.69 8.53 -31.58
CA ALA A 79 11.82 7.56 -32.66
C ALA A 79 10.45 7.20 -33.25
N ALA A 80 10.34 7.19 -34.57
CA ALA A 80 9.10 6.95 -35.27
C ALA A 80 9.05 5.54 -35.88
N LEU A 81 7.89 4.86 -35.72
CA LEU A 81 7.55 3.60 -36.34
C LEU A 81 6.31 3.75 -37.24
N PRO A 82 6.27 3.15 -38.45
CA PRO A 82 5.08 3.17 -39.27
C PRO A 82 3.89 2.54 -38.54
N ALA A 83 2.74 3.23 -38.53
CA ALA A 83 1.51 2.69 -37.99
C ALA A 83 0.75 1.91 -39.08
N ARG A 84 0.06 0.84 -38.69
CA ARG A 84 -0.75 0.00 -39.59
C ARG A 84 -2.16 -0.16 -39.02
N ALA A 85 -3.16 0.11 -39.87
CA ALA A 85 -4.55 -0.15 -39.53
C ALA A 85 -4.99 -1.52 -40.06
N ASP A 86 -5.97 -2.13 -39.41
CA ASP A 86 -6.69 -3.30 -39.93
C ASP A 86 -7.78 -2.89 -40.94
N ALA A 87 -8.49 -3.87 -41.49
CA ALA A 87 -9.57 -3.64 -42.45
C ALA A 87 -10.78 -2.85 -41.86
N GLN A 88 -10.89 -2.73 -40.54
CA GLN A 88 -11.92 -1.95 -39.85
C GLN A 88 -11.42 -0.56 -39.42
N GLY A 89 -10.24 -0.14 -39.86
CA GLY A 89 -9.65 1.16 -39.52
C GLY A 89 -9.11 1.26 -38.09
N ARG A 90 -8.94 0.13 -37.37
CA ARG A 90 -8.33 0.11 -36.05
C ARG A 90 -6.81 -0.03 -36.18
N TRP A 91 -6.07 0.70 -35.37
CA TRP A 91 -4.63 0.79 -35.42
C TRP A 91 -3.97 -0.17 -34.45
N ARG A 92 -3.01 -0.98 -34.95
CA ARG A 92 -2.21 -1.86 -34.11
C ARG A 92 -1.20 -1.03 -33.32
N VAL A 93 -1.30 -1.07 -31.96
CA VAL A 93 -0.32 -0.42 -31.10
C VAL A 93 1.02 -1.17 -31.15
N PRO A 94 2.16 -0.49 -30.86
CA PRO A 94 3.48 -1.11 -30.85
C PRO A 94 3.55 -2.35 -29.94
N ASP A 95 4.41 -3.29 -30.29
CA ASP A 95 4.71 -4.47 -29.47
C ASP A 95 5.71 -4.12 -28.32
N GLN A 96 6.26 -2.94 -28.33
CA GLN A 96 7.16 -2.42 -27.30
C GLN A 96 6.38 -1.61 -26.25
N PRO A 97 6.49 -1.97 -24.94
CA PRO A 97 5.87 -1.21 -23.87
C PRO A 97 6.45 0.19 -23.73
N GLY A 98 5.61 1.19 -23.46
CA GLY A 98 6.03 2.59 -23.26
C GLY A 98 4.88 3.56 -23.45
N TYR A 99 5.18 4.84 -23.37
CA TYR A 99 4.25 5.90 -23.73
C TYR A 99 4.53 6.30 -25.18
N TRP A 100 3.50 6.25 -26.02
CA TRP A 100 3.58 6.47 -27.45
C TRP A 100 2.65 7.59 -27.87
N GLN A 101 3.04 8.28 -28.95
CA GLN A 101 2.21 9.27 -29.62
C GLN A 101 1.85 8.74 -31.01
N TRP A 102 0.57 8.44 -31.24
CA TRP A 102 0.08 8.22 -32.59
C TRP A 102 -0.11 9.54 -33.29
N ARG A 103 0.32 9.63 -34.56
CA ARG A 103 0.24 10.85 -35.37
C ARG A 103 -0.23 10.52 -36.76
N GLN A 104 -1.21 11.28 -37.29
CA GLN A 104 -1.70 11.21 -38.67
C GLN A 104 -2.36 12.53 -39.06
N GLY A 105 -1.99 13.12 -40.23
CA GLY A 105 -2.68 14.29 -40.81
C GLY A 105 -2.85 15.49 -39.85
N GLY A 106 -1.90 15.74 -38.95
CA GLY A 106 -1.99 16.78 -37.94
C GLY A 106 -2.72 16.38 -36.66
N GLN A 107 -3.42 15.24 -36.65
CA GLN A 107 -3.99 14.66 -35.44
C GLN A 107 -2.95 13.92 -34.62
N GLN A 108 -3.11 13.93 -33.31
CA GLN A 108 -2.24 13.19 -32.38
C GLN A 108 -3.03 12.63 -31.22
N GLN A 109 -2.63 11.44 -30.75
CA GLN A 109 -3.23 10.76 -29.59
C GLN A 109 -2.15 10.08 -28.77
N ALA A 110 -2.08 10.40 -27.47
CA ALA A 110 -1.19 9.71 -26.56
C ALA A 110 -1.75 8.32 -26.18
N VAL A 111 -0.87 7.32 -26.13
CA VAL A 111 -1.22 5.93 -25.79
C VAL A 111 -0.18 5.33 -24.86
N ALA A 112 -0.62 4.85 -23.71
CA ALA A 112 0.20 4.04 -22.81
C ALA A 112 0.08 2.56 -23.22
N VAL A 113 1.16 1.98 -23.71
CA VAL A 113 1.22 0.58 -24.17
C VAL A 113 1.85 -0.26 -23.09
N ALA A 114 1.06 -1.11 -22.45
CA ALA A 114 1.47 -1.99 -21.37
C ALA A 114 1.91 -3.37 -21.88
N PRO A 115 2.90 -4.03 -21.26
CA PRO A 115 3.15 -5.43 -21.49
C PRO A 115 1.95 -6.28 -21.02
N GLN A 116 1.87 -7.53 -21.50
CA GLN A 116 0.78 -8.44 -21.14
C GLN A 116 0.76 -8.73 -19.63
N ARG A 117 1.93 -8.79 -19.00
CA ARG A 117 2.08 -9.11 -17.57
C ARG A 117 3.03 -8.14 -16.88
N ALA A 118 2.79 -7.90 -15.60
CA ALA A 118 3.69 -7.16 -14.71
C ALA A 118 5.07 -7.82 -14.62
N TRP A 119 6.05 -7.02 -14.24
CA TRP A 119 7.42 -7.49 -14.08
C TRP A 119 7.55 -8.53 -12.95
N TRP A 120 8.40 -9.53 -13.17
CA TRP A 120 8.80 -10.52 -12.20
C TRP A 120 10.30 -10.81 -12.34
N PRO A 121 11.07 -11.00 -11.25
CA PRO A 121 12.50 -11.30 -11.34
C PRO A 121 12.78 -12.56 -12.16
N GLN A 122 13.68 -12.44 -13.11
CA GLN A 122 14.09 -13.60 -13.92
C GLN A 122 14.74 -14.67 -13.04
N GLY A 123 14.39 -15.92 -13.23
CA GLY A 123 14.92 -17.05 -12.47
C GLY A 123 14.28 -17.27 -11.10
N LEU A 124 13.55 -16.31 -10.56
CA LEU A 124 12.85 -16.50 -9.29
C LEU A 124 11.55 -17.29 -9.50
N LEU A 125 11.56 -18.56 -9.17
CA LEU A 125 10.37 -19.40 -9.30
C LEU A 125 9.40 -19.17 -8.12
N ARG A 126 9.94 -19.19 -6.90
CA ARG A 126 9.18 -19.03 -5.65
C ARG A 126 10.04 -18.35 -4.61
N GLY A 127 9.74 -17.07 -4.34
CA GLY A 127 10.46 -16.27 -3.35
C GLY A 127 9.88 -16.36 -1.94
N TRP A 128 10.64 -15.87 -0.97
CA TRP A 128 10.14 -15.60 0.38
C TRP A 128 10.76 -14.31 0.94
N GLY A 129 10.13 -13.79 1.97
CA GLY A 129 10.61 -12.60 2.65
C GLY A 129 9.97 -12.38 4.01
N LEU A 130 10.32 -11.25 4.60
CA LEU A 130 9.72 -10.75 5.84
C LEU A 130 8.74 -9.62 5.54
N SER A 131 7.78 -9.38 6.43
CA SER A 131 6.97 -8.16 6.42
C SER A 131 7.05 -7.44 7.76
N ALA A 132 7.20 -6.11 7.73
CA ALA A 132 7.46 -5.27 8.88
C ALA A 132 6.54 -4.06 8.93
N GLN A 133 6.04 -3.74 10.12
CA GLN A 133 5.47 -2.43 10.42
C GLN A 133 6.62 -1.50 10.77
N VAL A 134 6.99 -0.56 9.88
CA VAL A 134 8.20 0.26 10.03
C VAL A 134 8.22 1.02 11.34
N TYR A 135 7.11 1.68 11.69
CA TYR A 135 6.99 2.41 12.96
C TYR A 135 7.25 1.54 14.20
N SER A 136 7.05 0.22 14.11
CA SER A 136 7.26 -0.72 15.23
C SER A 136 8.71 -1.17 15.40
N LEU A 137 9.55 -1.00 14.38
CA LEU A 137 10.95 -1.37 14.40
C LEU A 137 11.71 -0.61 15.51
N ARG A 138 12.91 -1.09 15.85
CA ARG A 138 13.77 -0.47 16.84
C ARG A 138 15.19 -0.35 16.33
N ALA A 139 15.75 0.84 16.55
CA ALA A 139 17.15 1.13 16.36
C ALA A 139 17.63 2.08 17.46
N PRO A 140 18.91 2.08 17.81
CA PRO A 140 19.48 3.13 18.67
C PRO A 140 19.21 4.51 18.06
N GLY A 141 18.70 5.45 18.89
CA GLY A 141 18.43 6.81 18.44
C GLY A 141 17.20 6.98 17.52
N ASP A 142 16.25 6.03 17.50
CA ASP A 142 15.03 6.12 16.71
C ASP A 142 14.00 7.12 17.26
N ALA A 143 14.30 7.77 18.39
CA ALA A 143 13.42 8.74 19.05
C ALA A 143 11.97 8.26 19.23
N GLY A 144 11.76 6.96 19.43
CA GLY A 144 10.47 6.37 19.74
C GLY A 144 9.61 5.96 18.54
N ILE A 145 10.02 6.27 17.31
CA ILE A 145 9.35 5.83 16.08
C ILE A 145 10.37 5.05 15.26
N GLY A 146 10.06 3.77 14.98
CA GLY A 146 10.89 2.93 14.12
C GLY A 146 11.10 3.54 12.74
N ASP A 147 12.27 3.28 12.18
CA ASP A 147 12.76 3.94 10.98
C ASP A 147 13.63 3.01 10.09
N SER A 148 14.24 3.59 9.07
CA SER A 148 15.07 2.87 8.09
C SER A 148 16.24 2.11 8.73
N ALA A 149 16.84 2.61 9.82
CA ALA A 149 17.92 1.90 10.52
C ALA A 149 17.39 0.62 11.20
N GLY A 150 16.15 0.61 11.67
CA GLY A 150 15.51 -0.57 12.24
C GLY A 150 15.42 -1.77 11.28
N CYS A 151 15.60 -1.55 9.98
CA CYS A 151 15.64 -2.61 8.97
C CYS A 151 16.95 -3.41 8.96
N ALA A 152 18.05 -2.85 9.50
CA ALA A 152 19.40 -3.43 9.33
C ALA A 152 19.50 -4.87 9.84
N ARG A 153 19.00 -5.15 11.05
CA ARG A 153 19.01 -6.48 11.64
C ARG A 153 18.19 -7.49 10.84
N TRP A 154 17.03 -7.10 10.34
CA TRP A 154 16.15 -7.96 9.55
C TRP A 154 16.71 -8.23 8.17
N ARG A 155 17.42 -7.25 7.60
CA ARG A 155 18.20 -7.42 6.39
C ARG A 155 19.29 -8.47 6.58
N GLU A 156 20.03 -8.45 7.69
CA GLU A 156 21.05 -9.45 8.03
C GLU A 156 20.45 -10.87 8.11
N LEU A 157 19.31 -11.03 8.78
CA LEU A 157 18.61 -12.32 8.86
C LEU A 157 18.09 -12.79 7.50
N LEU A 158 17.55 -11.88 6.66
CA LEU A 158 17.17 -12.18 5.30
C LEU A 158 18.35 -12.67 4.47
N HIS A 159 19.49 -11.98 4.53
CA HIS A 159 20.71 -12.37 3.83
C HIS A 159 21.18 -13.76 4.28
N ARG A 160 21.30 -13.99 5.58
CA ARG A 160 21.74 -15.26 6.18
C ARG A 160 20.89 -16.44 5.71
N HIS A 161 19.60 -16.26 5.58
CA HIS A 161 18.66 -17.32 5.18
C HIS A 161 18.23 -17.24 3.72
N GLY A 162 18.83 -16.36 2.92
CA GLY A 162 18.56 -16.20 1.50
C GLY A 162 17.14 -15.73 1.19
N GLY A 163 16.65 -14.70 1.87
CA GLY A 163 15.36 -14.07 1.60
C GLY A 163 15.40 -13.12 0.42
N ASP A 164 14.27 -12.96 -0.25
CA ASP A 164 14.15 -12.17 -1.49
C ASP A 164 13.57 -10.78 -1.26
N ALA A 165 12.81 -10.58 -0.16
CA ALA A 165 12.01 -9.37 0.04
C ALA A 165 11.88 -8.95 1.50
N LEU A 166 11.79 -7.63 1.71
CA LEU A 166 11.31 -7.01 2.94
C LEU A 166 10.11 -6.12 2.59
N ALA A 167 8.90 -6.59 2.90
CA ALA A 167 7.68 -5.82 2.72
C ALA A 167 7.48 -4.88 3.90
N LEU A 168 7.09 -3.64 3.63
CA LEU A 168 6.96 -2.58 4.62
C LEU A 168 5.51 -2.11 4.72
N SER A 169 5.10 -1.58 5.87
CA SER A 169 3.91 -0.73 5.98
C SER A 169 4.07 0.56 5.15
N PRO A 170 2.98 1.31 4.87
CA PRO A 170 3.08 2.53 4.09
C PRO A 170 4.12 3.51 4.63
N LEU A 171 4.93 4.07 3.72
CA LEU A 171 5.96 5.07 4.00
C LEU A 171 5.53 6.47 3.53
N HIS A 172 4.26 6.67 3.25
CA HIS A 172 3.74 7.94 2.74
C HIS A 172 3.84 9.05 3.79
N ALA A 173 4.05 10.28 3.31
CA ALA A 173 4.01 11.46 4.15
C ALA A 173 2.70 11.50 4.96
N GLY A 174 2.82 11.47 6.29
CA GLY A 174 1.69 11.47 7.21
C GLY A 174 1.11 12.84 7.47
N LEU A 175 -0.01 12.87 8.19
CA LEU A 175 -0.50 14.05 8.89
C LEU A 175 0.34 14.29 10.16
N PRO A 176 0.25 15.49 10.80
CA PRO A 176 0.79 15.66 12.13
C PRO A 176 0.26 14.56 13.05
N PRO A 177 1.13 13.76 13.68
CA PRO A 177 0.68 12.62 14.44
C PRO A 177 -0.17 13.03 15.63
N GLY A 178 -1.33 12.40 15.75
CA GLY A 178 -2.30 12.59 16.82
C GLY A 178 -2.86 11.27 17.35
N PRO A 179 -3.89 11.29 18.20
CA PRO A 179 -4.46 10.08 18.80
C PRO A 179 -4.95 9.03 17.79
N GLY A 180 -5.40 9.45 16.61
CA GLY A 180 -5.91 8.61 15.54
C GLY A 180 -4.91 8.35 14.40
N TYR A 181 -3.60 8.45 14.65
CA TYR A 181 -2.60 8.18 13.60
C TYR A 181 -2.79 6.80 12.97
N SER A 182 -2.76 6.76 11.64
CA SER A 182 -2.75 5.53 10.85
C SER A 182 -1.83 5.71 9.62
N PRO A 183 -0.94 4.76 9.31
CA PRO A 183 -0.12 4.82 8.10
C PRO A 183 -0.95 4.70 6.82
N TYR A 184 -2.19 4.24 6.91
CA TYR A 184 -3.13 4.10 5.79
C TYR A 184 -4.00 5.34 5.56
N SER A 185 -3.80 6.43 6.35
CA SER A 185 -4.43 7.73 6.14
C SER A 185 -3.37 8.81 5.88
N PRO A 186 -2.61 8.71 4.77
CA PRO A 186 -1.51 9.62 4.48
C PRO A 186 -2.00 11.02 4.11
N SER A 187 -1.14 12.00 4.37
CA SER A 187 -1.30 13.38 3.86
C SER A 187 -1.06 13.45 2.35
N ASP A 188 -0.03 12.74 1.87
CA ASP A 188 0.32 12.71 0.44
C ASP A 188 1.06 11.41 0.12
N ARG A 189 0.54 10.64 -0.85
CA ARG A 189 1.09 9.34 -1.24
C ARG A 189 2.36 9.44 -2.09
N ARG A 190 2.68 10.61 -2.63
CA ARG A 190 3.85 10.84 -3.49
C ARG A 190 5.13 11.11 -2.71
N TRP A 191 5.02 11.47 -1.43
CA TRP A 191 6.14 11.85 -0.57
C TRP A 191 6.30 10.87 0.59
N LEU A 192 7.51 10.85 1.18
CA LEU A 192 7.85 9.93 2.25
C LEU A 192 7.59 10.55 3.63
N ASP A 193 7.30 9.71 4.62
CA ASP A 193 7.20 10.13 6.01
C ASP A 193 8.61 10.32 6.62
N PRO A 194 9.02 11.57 6.91
CA PRO A 194 10.34 11.83 7.46
C PRO A 194 10.51 11.32 8.90
N LEU A 195 9.43 10.98 9.59
CA LEU A 195 9.49 10.36 10.91
C LEU A 195 9.97 8.91 10.86
N GLN A 196 9.93 8.28 9.69
CA GLN A 196 10.32 6.88 9.48
C GLN A 196 11.70 6.76 8.81
N VAL A 197 12.54 7.78 8.89
CA VAL A 197 13.95 7.73 8.45
C VAL A 197 14.89 7.98 9.61
N SER A 198 16.05 7.33 9.58
CA SER A 198 17.11 7.50 10.58
C SER A 198 18.07 8.60 10.16
N LEU A 199 18.17 9.65 10.96
CA LEU A 199 19.20 10.69 10.81
C LEU A 199 20.61 10.15 11.02
N PRO A 200 20.90 9.35 12.06
CA PRO A 200 22.23 8.76 12.24
C PRO A 200 22.68 7.86 11.08
N GLN A 201 21.73 7.21 10.37
CA GLN A 201 22.06 6.39 9.21
C GLN A 201 22.47 7.25 8.00
N VAL A 202 21.77 8.35 7.77
CA VAL A 202 21.96 9.19 6.57
C VAL A 202 23.05 10.24 6.78
N LEU A 203 23.09 10.85 7.94
CA LEU A 203 23.95 11.99 8.32
C LEU A 203 24.60 11.74 9.69
N PRO A 204 25.46 10.71 9.84
CA PRO A 204 25.96 10.27 11.16
C PRO A 204 26.70 11.36 11.93
N GLU A 205 27.57 12.14 11.26
CA GLU A 205 28.33 13.21 11.89
C GLU A 205 27.43 14.36 12.36
N ALA A 206 26.56 14.88 11.47
CA ALA A 206 25.64 15.96 11.81
C ALA A 206 24.67 15.54 12.93
N ALA A 207 24.10 14.34 12.83
CA ALA A 207 23.18 13.82 13.83
C ALA A 207 23.82 13.70 15.21
N SER A 208 25.05 13.19 15.29
CA SER A 208 25.79 13.04 16.56
C SER A 208 26.30 14.37 17.11
N SER A 209 26.73 15.31 16.25
CA SER A 209 27.20 16.63 16.69
C SER A 209 26.06 17.42 17.33
N VAL A 210 24.91 17.45 16.69
CA VAL A 210 23.71 18.12 17.23
C VAL A 210 23.33 17.57 18.61
N LEU A 211 23.39 16.25 18.81
CA LEU A 211 23.07 15.66 20.12
C LEU A 211 24.14 15.95 21.19
N ARG A 212 25.39 16.16 20.80
CA ARG A 212 26.46 16.59 21.74
C ARG A 212 26.27 18.06 22.15
N GLU A 213 25.78 18.91 21.29
CA GLU A 213 25.58 20.34 21.53
C GLU A 213 24.25 20.65 22.25
N ASP A 214 23.22 19.79 22.10
CA ASP A 214 21.89 19.94 22.72
C ASP A 214 21.59 18.74 23.65
N GLU A 215 22.06 18.80 24.90
CA GLU A 215 21.85 17.78 25.91
C GLU A 215 20.36 17.48 26.16
N ALA A 216 19.52 18.51 26.16
CA ALA A 216 18.08 18.34 26.36
C ALA A 216 17.43 17.55 25.21
N LEU A 217 17.88 17.75 23.97
CA LEU A 217 17.44 16.96 22.82
C LEU A 217 17.97 15.53 22.93
N ALA A 218 19.24 15.33 23.30
CA ALA A 218 19.82 14.01 23.48
C ALA A 218 19.03 13.18 24.50
N MET A 219 18.73 13.75 25.66
CA MET A 219 17.90 13.11 26.69
C MET A 219 16.48 12.78 26.19
N ALA A 220 15.87 13.67 25.40
CA ALA A 220 14.54 13.45 24.83
C ALA A 220 14.56 12.30 23.79
N VAL A 221 15.58 12.23 22.94
CA VAL A 221 15.79 11.14 21.97
C VAL A 221 15.95 9.80 22.71
N GLU A 222 16.77 9.75 23.74
CA GLU A 222 17.01 8.54 24.53
C GLU A 222 15.72 8.06 25.23
N ALA A 223 15.04 8.97 25.94
CA ALA A 223 13.79 8.66 26.64
C ALA A 223 12.69 8.14 25.69
N ALA A 224 12.54 8.78 24.53
CA ALA A 224 11.59 8.33 23.52
C ALA A 224 11.99 6.96 22.94
N THR A 225 13.29 6.74 22.66
CA THR A 225 13.82 5.45 22.17
C THR A 225 13.54 4.30 23.13
N ALA A 226 13.65 4.53 24.44
CA ALA A 226 13.36 3.54 25.47
C ALA A 226 11.86 3.20 25.62
N ALA A 227 10.97 4.04 25.11
CA ALA A 227 9.52 3.87 25.28
C ALA A 227 9.01 2.53 24.71
N ARG A 228 8.10 1.87 25.47
CA ARG A 228 7.51 0.58 25.08
C ARG A 228 6.44 0.70 23.99
N ARG A 229 5.82 1.87 23.89
CA ARG A 229 4.81 2.23 22.88
C ARG A 229 5.14 3.59 22.31
N ILE A 230 4.71 3.84 21.09
CA ILE A 230 4.89 5.13 20.44
C ILE A 230 3.96 6.15 21.09
N ASP A 231 4.55 7.24 21.55
CA ASP A 231 3.86 8.51 21.80
C ASP A 231 4.05 9.37 20.55
N TRP A 232 3.10 9.28 19.63
CA TRP A 232 3.21 9.91 18.31
C TRP A 232 3.48 11.42 18.40
N PRO A 233 2.71 12.23 19.17
CA PRO A 233 2.94 13.67 19.26
C PRO A 233 4.32 14.01 19.84
N HIS A 234 4.70 13.34 20.94
CA HIS A 234 5.99 13.59 21.58
C HIS A 234 7.16 13.18 20.68
N SER A 235 7.16 11.97 20.16
CA SER A 235 8.23 11.44 19.30
C SER A 235 8.38 12.24 18.01
N ALA A 236 7.27 12.69 17.41
CA ALA A 236 7.31 13.57 16.24
C ALA A 236 7.95 14.92 16.56
N THR A 237 7.60 15.53 17.70
CA THR A 237 8.20 16.80 18.14
C THR A 237 9.71 16.68 18.31
N VAL A 238 10.18 15.59 18.95
CA VAL A 238 11.60 15.31 19.14
C VAL A 238 12.32 15.13 17.80
N LYS A 239 11.77 14.28 16.90
CA LYS A 239 12.38 14.04 15.57
C LYS A 239 12.40 15.31 14.71
N TRP A 240 11.35 16.12 14.69
CA TRP A 240 11.31 17.39 13.94
C TRP A 240 12.28 18.43 14.50
N ARG A 241 12.47 18.52 15.85
CA ARG A 241 13.50 19.36 16.45
C ARG A 241 14.88 18.93 15.97
N TRP A 242 15.17 17.63 16.00
CA TRP A 242 16.45 17.08 15.55
C TRP A 242 16.69 17.33 14.06
N LEU A 243 15.73 17.06 13.19
CA LEU A 243 15.80 17.32 11.74
C LEU A 243 16.16 18.78 11.45
N ARG A 244 15.51 19.75 12.10
CA ARG A 244 15.77 21.18 11.91
C ARG A 244 17.19 21.57 12.35
N GLN A 245 17.65 21.08 13.48
CA GLN A 245 19.00 21.37 13.97
C GLN A 245 20.06 20.72 13.08
N VAL A 246 19.85 19.51 12.61
CA VAL A 246 20.74 18.84 11.64
C VAL A 246 20.80 19.61 10.32
N ARG A 247 19.69 20.13 9.80
CA ARG A 247 19.70 21.00 8.62
C ARG A 247 20.52 22.27 8.85
N GLN A 248 20.37 22.92 10.00
CA GLN A 248 21.13 24.12 10.35
C GLN A 248 22.63 23.81 10.48
N TRP A 249 22.97 22.72 11.13
CA TRP A 249 24.36 22.25 11.25
C TRP A 249 24.96 21.99 9.86
N LEU A 250 24.24 21.28 8.99
CA LEU A 250 24.69 20.97 7.63
C LEU A 250 25.00 22.23 6.82
N ARG A 251 24.14 23.24 6.92
CA ARG A 251 24.33 24.53 6.23
C ARG A 251 25.59 25.26 6.71
N GLN A 252 25.95 25.13 7.99
CA GLN A 252 27.07 25.85 8.60
C GLN A 252 28.39 25.07 8.49
N GLN A 253 28.35 23.76 8.70
CA GLN A 253 29.54 22.94 8.87
C GLN A 253 29.87 22.06 7.66
N ALA A 254 28.90 21.80 6.79
CA ALA A 254 29.07 20.96 5.60
C ALA A 254 28.38 21.57 4.36
N PRO A 255 28.80 22.78 3.93
CA PRO A 255 28.11 23.53 2.86
C PRO A 255 28.05 22.76 1.53
N ALA A 256 29.06 21.99 1.17
CA ALA A 256 29.04 21.17 -0.05
C ALA A 256 27.94 20.10 -0.03
N GLN A 257 27.69 19.48 1.12
CA GLN A 257 26.61 18.50 1.26
C GLN A 257 25.22 19.18 1.29
N TYR A 258 25.16 20.38 1.86
CA TYR A 258 23.94 21.20 1.82
C TYR A 258 23.59 21.63 0.37
N GLU A 259 24.59 21.99 -0.45
CA GLU A 259 24.43 22.30 -1.88
C GLU A 259 23.94 21.08 -2.69
N GLN A 260 24.46 19.88 -2.39
CA GLN A 260 23.93 18.63 -2.99
C GLN A 260 22.43 18.45 -2.68
N MET A 261 22.03 18.73 -1.44
CA MET A 261 20.60 18.69 -1.06
C MET A 261 19.79 19.71 -1.84
N GLN A 262 20.28 20.96 -1.98
CA GLN A 262 19.62 22.00 -2.76
C GLN A 262 19.49 21.60 -4.24
N THR A 263 20.55 21.10 -4.85
CA THR A 263 20.54 20.59 -6.23
C THR A 263 19.49 19.48 -6.42
N TRP A 264 19.38 18.58 -5.44
CA TRP A 264 18.35 17.55 -5.47
C TRP A 264 16.94 18.15 -5.36
N CYS A 265 16.73 19.14 -4.49
CA CYS A 265 15.44 19.83 -4.35
C CYS A 265 15.03 20.53 -5.65
N ASP A 266 15.96 21.24 -6.28
CA ASP A 266 15.74 21.94 -7.54
C ASP A 266 15.36 20.96 -8.66
N ALA A 267 16.00 19.79 -8.70
CA ALA A 267 15.68 18.73 -9.66
C ALA A 267 14.28 18.12 -9.45
N GLN A 268 13.69 18.20 -8.25
CA GLN A 268 12.29 17.79 -8.02
C GLN A 268 11.28 18.85 -8.50
N GLY A 269 11.70 20.11 -8.61
CA GLY A 269 10.95 21.22 -9.15
C GLY A 269 9.66 21.56 -8.41
N GLU A 270 8.70 22.10 -9.16
CA GLU A 270 7.41 22.58 -8.67
C GLU A 270 6.63 21.55 -7.78
N PRO A 271 6.61 20.24 -8.06
CA PRO A 271 5.90 19.29 -7.21
C PRO A 271 6.40 19.24 -5.76
N LEU A 272 7.73 19.31 -5.55
CA LEU A 272 8.32 19.34 -4.21
C LEU A 272 8.04 20.69 -3.54
N LEU A 273 8.25 21.78 -4.25
CA LEU A 273 8.01 23.13 -3.73
C LEU A 273 6.58 23.28 -3.21
N ARG A 274 5.59 22.89 -4.02
CA ARG A 274 4.17 22.94 -3.65
C ARG A 274 3.85 22.06 -2.45
N TYR A 275 4.38 20.83 -2.41
CA TYR A 275 4.24 19.96 -1.24
C TYR A 275 4.80 20.64 0.01
N CYS A 276 6.03 21.14 -0.04
CA CYS A 276 6.72 21.74 1.11
C CYS A 276 6.00 23.01 1.64
N GLN A 277 5.49 23.86 0.74
CA GLN A 277 4.70 25.03 1.11
C GLN A 277 3.41 24.62 1.86
N HIS A 278 2.62 23.71 1.29
CA HIS A 278 1.40 23.24 1.96
C HIS A 278 1.68 22.46 3.26
N ALA A 279 2.80 21.76 3.34
CA ALA A 279 3.21 21.09 4.56
C ALA A 279 3.61 22.11 5.63
N ALA A 280 4.37 23.17 5.29
CA ALA A 280 4.76 24.21 6.21
C ALA A 280 3.56 25.00 6.79
N ASP A 281 2.52 25.22 5.97
CA ASP A 281 1.28 25.89 6.41
C ASP A 281 0.49 25.09 7.45
N ARG A 282 0.73 23.80 7.56
CA ARG A 282 -0.07 22.86 8.36
C ARG A 282 0.70 22.17 9.46
N PHE A 283 2.00 22.00 9.26
CA PHE A 283 2.87 21.21 10.12
C PHE A 283 3.97 22.09 10.68
N THR A 284 4.63 21.63 11.71
CA THR A 284 5.78 22.31 12.28
C THR A 284 6.94 22.36 11.29
N GLY A 285 7.55 23.54 11.09
CA GLY A 285 8.73 23.73 10.25
C GLY A 285 8.47 24.65 9.06
N SER A 286 9.55 25.09 8.41
CA SER A 286 9.51 25.85 7.17
C SER A 286 9.42 24.93 5.94
N ALA A 287 9.13 25.50 4.77
CA ALA A 287 9.18 24.73 3.51
C ALA A 287 10.57 24.08 3.29
N ASP A 288 11.65 24.79 3.65
CA ASP A 288 13.01 24.23 3.57
C ASP A 288 13.24 23.05 4.53
N ASP A 289 12.62 23.07 5.72
CA ASP A 289 12.69 21.93 6.65
C ASP A 289 12.01 20.71 6.05
N HIS A 290 10.88 20.90 5.40
CA HIS A 290 10.17 19.81 4.71
C HIS A 290 10.92 19.31 3.48
N ALA A 291 11.56 20.18 2.70
CA ALA A 291 12.40 19.80 1.56
C ALA A 291 13.61 18.97 2.03
N PHE A 292 14.32 19.46 3.04
CA PHE A 292 15.41 18.71 3.69
C PHE A 292 14.96 17.34 4.19
N ALA A 293 13.83 17.28 4.89
CA ALA A 293 13.27 16.04 5.42
C ALA A 293 12.95 15.02 4.32
N GLN A 294 12.44 15.47 3.16
CA GLN A 294 12.21 14.60 1.98
C GLN A 294 13.52 14.08 1.39
N TRP A 295 14.55 14.92 1.30
CA TRP A 295 15.87 14.50 0.84
C TRP A 295 16.47 13.42 1.75
N VAL A 296 16.45 13.62 3.06
CA VAL A 296 16.93 12.63 4.05
C VAL A 296 16.15 11.33 3.95
N ALA A 297 14.82 11.40 3.88
CA ALA A 297 13.96 10.21 3.77
C ALA A 297 14.27 9.42 2.50
N ARG A 298 14.47 10.10 1.37
CA ARG A 298 14.85 9.47 0.11
C ARG A 298 16.18 8.72 0.21
N GLN A 299 17.20 9.38 0.79
CA GLN A 299 18.53 8.78 0.97
C GLN A 299 18.48 7.54 1.87
N GLY A 300 17.83 7.62 3.03
CA GLY A 300 17.77 6.51 3.98
C GLY A 300 17.11 5.27 3.38
N TRP A 301 15.97 5.43 2.70
CA TRP A 301 15.29 4.31 2.08
C TRP A 301 16.00 3.77 0.83
N ALA A 302 16.73 4.62 0.09
CA ALA A 302 17.60 4.18 -1.00
C ALA A 302 18.76 3.31 -0.49
N GLN A 303 19.37 3.67 0.64
CA GLN A 303 20.42 2.87 1.29
C GLN A 303 19.91 1.48 1.73
N VAL A 304 18.69 1.40 2.29
CA VAL A 304 18.09 0.10 2.67
C VAL A 304 17.86 -0.77 1.43
N GLN A 305 17.30 -0.22 0.35
CA GLN A 305 17.09 -0.95 -0.90
C GLN A 305 18.42 -1.42 -1.51
N ALA A 306 19.40 -0.54 -1.60
CA ALA A 306 20.72 -0.87 -2.13
C ALA A 306 21.37 -2.00 -1.32
N GLY A 307 21.27 -1.93 0.01
CA GLY A 307 21.78 -2.97 0.89
C GLY A 307 21.11 -4.33 0.66
N LEU A 308 19.78 -4.39 0.59
CA LEU A 308 19.07 -5.64 0.29
C LEU A 308 19.48 -6.24 -1.06
N ARG A 309 19.63 -5.39 -2.08
CA ARG A 309 20.08 -5.84 -3.43
C ARG A 309 21.50 -6.35 -3.41
N SER A 310 22.39 -5.65 -2.71
CA SER A 310 23.80 -6.07 -2.51
C SER A 310 23.90 -7.41 -1.78
N ASP A 311 22.99 -7.70 -0.86
CA ASP A 311 22.90 -8.97 -0.14
C ASP A 311 22.25 -10.11 -0.95
N GLY A 312 21.88 -9.85 -2.20
CA GLY A 312 21.34 -10.84 -3.13
C GLY A 312 19.83 -11.01 -3.12
N ALA A 313 19.09 -10.14 -2.43
CA ALA A 313 17.62 -10.18 -2.46
C ALA A 313 17.09 -9.92 -3.88
N SER A 314 16.32 -10.86 -4.43
CA SER A 314 15.81 -10.78 -5.83
C SER A 314 14.79 -9.66 -6.02
N ILE A 315 14.09 -9.25 -4.96
CA ILE A 315 13.06 -8.20 -4.97
C ILE A 315 13.56 -6.97 -4.19
N GLY A 316 14.03 -7.15 -2.95
CA GLY A 316 14.38 -6.06 -2.05
C GLY A 316 13.15 -5.50 -1.32
N LEU A 317 13.03 -4.17 -1.21
CA LEU A 317 11.89 -3.53 -0.55
C LEU A 317 10.60 -3.68 -1.36
N ILE A 318 9.52 -4.08 -0.69
CA ILE A 318 8.15 -3.99 -1.20
C ILE A 318 7.46 -2.85 -0.45
N ALA A 319 7.12 -1.80 -1.18
CA ALA A 319 6.34 -0.68 -0.65
C ALA A 319 4.86 -1.05 -0.51
N ASP A 320 4.13 -0.30 0.30
CA ASP A 320 2.67 -0.43 0.45
C ASP A 320 1.99 0.89 0.05
N LEU A 321 1.07 0.83 -0.90
CA LEU A 321 0.31 1.97 -1.39
C LEU A 321 -1.07 1.99 -0.74
N ALA A 322 -1.32 3.01 0.08
CA ALA A 322 -2.64 3.25 0.67
C ALA A 322 -3.69 3.54 -0.42
N VAL A 323 -4.91 3.05 -0.23
CA VAL A 323 -6.01 3.17 -1.21
C VAL A 323 -6.44 4.61 -1.46
N GLY A 324 -6.27 5.48 -0.47
CA GLY A 324 -6.63 6.91 -0.53
C GLY A 324 -5.70 7.78 0.30
N CYS A 325 -6.09 9.02 0.49
CA CYS A 325 -5.40 10.00 1.33
C CYS A 325 -6.36 10.69 2.30
N ALA A 326 -5.81 11.30 3.34
CA ALA A 326 -6.58 12.07 4.29
C ALA A 326 -7.21 13.31 3.61
N PRO A 327 -8.49 13.61 3.84
CA PRO A 327 -9.16 14.75 3.21
C PRO A 327 -8.53 16.12 3.53
N GLN A 328 -7.89 16.22 4.70
CA GLN A 328 -7.15 17.41 5.14
C GLN A 328 -5.66 17.38 4.73
N GLY A 329 -5.21 16.30 4.08
CA GLY A 329 -3.83 16.11 3.64
C GLY A 329 -3.44 17.00 2.45
N VAL A 330 -2.14 17.04 2.16
CA VAL A 330 -1.60 17.87 1.06
C VAL A 330 -2.11 17.36 -0.29
N GLU A 331 -2.16 16.05 -0.52
CA GLU A 331 -2.66 15.47 -1.78
C GLU A 331 -4.11 15.90 -2.05
N ALA A 332 -4.99 15.82 -1.05
CA ALA A 332 -6.39 16.20 -1.21
C ALA A 332 -6.56 17.70 -1.48
N ARG A 333 -5.79 18.55 -0.80
CA ARG A 333 -5.85 20.01 -0.98
C ARG A 333 -5.33 20.45 -2.33
N THR A 334 -4.19 19.89 -2.76
CA THR A 334 -3.61 20.21 -4.06
C THR A 334 -4.41 19.59 -5.22
N GLY A 335 -5.15 18.54 -4.96
CA GLY A 335 -6.06 17.88 -5.90
C GLY A 335 -7.39 18.64 -6.09
N GLY A 336 -7.87 19.35 -5.06
CA GLY A 336 -9.09 20.15 -5.12
C GLY A 336 -10.32 19.31 -5.51
N ASP A 337 -11.14 19.81 -6.42
CA ASP A 337 -12.37 19.22 -6.95
C ASP A 337 -12.15 17.92 -7.76
N ARG A 338 -10.91 17.58 -8.05
CA ARG A 338 -10.54 16.31 -8.70
C ARG A 338 -10.67 15.10 -7.80
N LEU A 339 -10.73 15.31 -6.47
CA LEU A 339 -11.03 14.25 -5.50
C LEU A 339 -12.53 14.16 -5.19
N LEU A 340 -12.92 13.05 -4.56
CA LEU A 340 -14.27 12.85 -4.04
C LEU A 340 -14.47 13.70 -2.79
N GLN A 341 -14.77 14.99 -2.97
CA GLN A 341 -14.88 15.99 -1.88
C GLN A 341 -15.96 15.53 -0.89
N GLY A 342 -16.92 15.87 -0.43
CA GLY A 342 -17.94 15.45 0.50
C GLY A 342 -18.12 13.94 0.80
N LEU A 343 -17.38 13.09 0.08
CA LEU A 343 -17.40 11.62 0.24
C LEU A 343 -16.16 11.10 0.97
N GLU A 344 -16.33 9.96 1.62
CA GLU A 344 -15.23 9.16 2.16
C GLU A 344 -15.28 7.72 1.64
N LEU A 345 -14.13 7.04 1.67
CA LEU A 345 -14.01 5.65 1.30
C LEU A 345 -14.33 4.73 2.47
N GLY A 346 -14.76 3.52 2.16
CA GLY A 346 -15.05 2.51 3.17
C GLY A 346 -15.21 1.13 2.57
N ALA A 347 -15.86 0.26 3.33
CA ALA A 347 -16.28 -1.08 2.91
C ALA A 347 -17.71 -1.34 3.37
N PRO A 348 -18.52 -2.06 2.57
CA PRO A 348 -19.86 -2.47 2.98
C PRO A 348 -19.80 -3.47 4.14
N PRO A 349 -20.93 -3.72 4.82
CA PRO A 349 -21.04 -4.80 5.79
C PRO A 349 -20.56 -6.14 5.23
N ASP A 350 -19.74 -6.84 6.00
CA ASP A 350 -19.23 -8.17 5.70
C ASP A 350 -19.28 -9.10 6.93
N ALA A 351 -18.79 -10.34 6.79
CA ALA A 351 -18.81 -11.31 7.87
C ALA A 351 -17.92 -10.93 9.07
N PHE A 352 -16.92 -10.07 8.87
CA PHE A 352 -15.98 -9.63 9.91
C PHE A 352 -16.34 -8.30 10.51
N ASN A 353 -17.01 -7.44 9.72
CA ASN A 353 -17.47 -6.11 10.10
C ASN A 353 -18.95 -5.93 9.71
N PRO A 354 -19.89 -6.46 10.51
CA PRO A 354 -21.32 -6.46 10.20
C PRO A 354 -21.93 -5.06 10.01
N LEU A 355 -21.28 -4.03 10.53
CA LEU A 355 -21.69 -2.62 10.36
C LEU A 355 -21.05 -1.95 9.15
N GLY A 356 -20.12 -2.63 8.44
CA GLY A 356 -19.27 -2.02 7.43
C GLY A 356 -18.15 -1.17 8.04
N GLN A 357 -17.42 -0.45 7.20
CA GLN A 357 -16.30 0.40 7.62
C GLN A 357 -16.35 1.74 6.90
N ALA A 358 -16.12 2.82 7.63
CA ALA A 358 -15.79 4.15 7.12
C ALA A 358 -14.33 4.43 7.45
N TRP A 359 -13.50 4.73 6.44
CA TRP A 359 -12.05 4.83 6.64
C TRP A 359 -11.55 6.25 6.84
N GLY A 360 -12.43 7.26 6.68
CA GLY A 360 -12.09 8.67 6.86
C GLY A 360 -11.09 9.22 5.82
N ILE A 361 -10.94 8.55 4.69
CA ILE A 361 -10.04 8.91 3.59
C ILE A 361 -10.83 9.19 2.31
N THR A 362 -10.20 9.90 1.37
CA THR A 362 -10.74 10.21 0.05
C THR A 362 -9.82 9.72 -1.06
N SER A 363 -10.28 9.74 -2.31
CA SER A 363 -9.48 9.40 -3.48
C SER A 363 -9.89 10.25 -4.69
N TRP A 364 -9.17 10.11 -5.79
CA TRP A 364 -9.45 10.76 -7.07
C TRP A 364 -10.80 10.31 -7.64
N SER A 365 -11.58 11.24 -8.20
CA SER A 365 -12.79 10.91 -8.94
C SER A 365 -12.44 10.17 -10.25
N PRO A 366 -13.20 9.15 -10.66
CA PRO A 366 -12.93 8.43 -11.90
C PRO A 366 -12.92 9.34 -13.13
N SER A 367 -13.84 10.31 -13.20
CA SER A 367 -13.94 11.26 -14.30
C SER A 367 -12.75 12.22 -14.35
N ALA A 368 -12.25 12.68 -13.19
CA ALA A 368 -11.07 13.51 -13.12
C ALA A 368 -9.82 12.75 -13.59
N LEU A 369 -9.65 11.48 -13.18
CA LEU A 369 -8.56 10.65 -13.65
C LEU A 369 -8.56 10.55 -15.19
N GLN A 370 -9.71 10.30 -15.80
CA GLN A 370 -9.82 10.18 -17.26
C GLN A 370 -9.53 11.53 -17.97
N ARG A 371 -10.11 12.64 -17.48
CA ARG A 371 -9.87 13.99 -18.04
C ARG A 371 -8.40 14.40 -18.00
N GLU A 372 -7.67 13.98 -16.97
CA GLU A 372 -6.25 14.30 -16.80
C GLU A 372 -5.31 13.21 -17.37
N GLY A 373 -5.82 12.29 -18.20
CA GLY A 373 -5.00 11.21 -18.76
C GLY A 373 -4.35 10.35 -17.68
N PHE A 374 -5.03 10.16 -16.55
CA PHE A 374 -4.56 9.37 -15.39
C PHE A 374 -3.27 9.89 -14.75
N GLU A 375 -2.85 11.10 -15.06
CA GLU A 375 -1.59 11.68 -14.62
C GLU A 375 -1.42 11.63 -13.09
N PRO A 376 -2.43 11.96 -12.23
CA PRO A 376 -2.30 11.84 -10.79
C PRO A 376 -1.99 10.41 -10.32
N PHE A 377 -2.61 9.40 -10.92
CA PHE A 377 -2.37 8.00 -10.61
C PHE A 377 -0.96 7.55 -11.05
N ILE A 378 -0.54 7.95 -12.26
CA ILE A 378 0.80 7.67 -12.79
C ILE A 378 1.88 8.28 -11.88
N ARG A 379 1.70 9.51 -11.41
CA ARG A 379 2.64 10.17 -10.47
C ARG A 379 2.75 9.42 -9.15
N VAL A 380 1.64 8.98 -8.59
CA VAL A 380 1.65 8.18 -7.35
C VAL A 380 2.40 6.87 -7.56
N LEU A 381 2.11 6.14 -8.65
CA LEU A 381 2.81 4.88 -8.97
C LEU A 381 4.32 5.09 -9.10
N ARG A 382 4.75 6.09 -9.87
CA ARG A 382 6.17 6.42 -10.07
C ARG A 382 6.87 6.78 -8.77
N ALA A 383 6.23 7.60 -7.93
CA ALA A 383 6.79 8.01 -6.64
C ALA A 383 7.00 6.82 -5.70
N VAL A 384 6.01 5.91 -5.62
CA VAL A 384 6.06 4.77 -4.70
C VAL A 384 6.95 3.64 -5.20
N MET A 385 7.00 3.41 -6.52
CA MET A 385 7.86 2.38 -7.13
C MET A 385 9.33 2.81 -7.23
N ALA A 386 9.63 4.11 -7.19
CA ALA A 386 10.99 4.61 -7.33
C ALA A 386 11.92 4.04 -6.25
N GLY A 387 12.97 3.29 -6.68
CA GLY A 387 13.91 2.65 -5.77
C GLY A 387 13.30 1.54 -4.92
N ARG A 388 12.29 0.83 -5.44
CA ARG A 388 11.66 -0.34 -4.81
C ARG A 388 11.68 -1.52 -5.78
N GLY A 389 11.62 -2.74 -5.25
CA GLY A 389 11.53 -3.95 -6.05
C GLY A 389 10.14 -4.55 -6.10
N GLY A 390 9.22 -4.03 -5.30
CA GLY A 390 7.82 -4.45 -5.29
C GLY A 390 6.88 -3.38 -4.75
N LEU A 391 5.60 -3.52 -5.08
CA LEU A 391 4.50 -2.68 -4.63
C LEU A 391 3.32 -3.54 -4.23
N ARG A 392 2.86 -3.42 -2.98
CA ARG A 392 1.55 -3.87 -2.53
C ARG A 392 0.55 -2.72 -2.72
N ILE A 393 -0.56 -3.01 -3.31
CA ILE A 393 -1.68 -2.07 -3.43
C ILE A 393 -2.74 -2.47 -2.42
N ASP A 394 -2.98 -1.58 -1.47
CA ASP A 394 -4.03 -1.73 -0.49
C ASP A 394 -5.39 -1.67 -1.19
N HIS A 395 -6.29 -2.59 -0.84
CA HIS A 395 -7.63 -2.72 -1.43
C HIS A 395 -7.63 -2.62 -2.97
N ILE A 396 -6.90 -3.51 -3.67
CA ILE A 396 -6.75 -3.46 -5.14
C ILE A 396 -8.09 -3.52 -5.89
N LEU A 397 -9.13 -4.03 -5.24
CA LEU A 397 -10.50 -4.02 -5.78
C LEU A 397 -10.99 -2.60 -6.09
N GLY A 398 -10.37 -1.59 -5.45
CA GLY A 398 -10.59 -0.18 -5.70
C GLY A 398 -10.25 0.27 -7.11
N LEU A 399 -9.40 -0.45 -7.86
CA LEU A 399 -9.17 -0.19 -9.28
C LEU A 399 -10.40 -0.48 -10.14
N GLN A 400 -11.35 -1.28 -9.65
CA GLN A 400 -12.60 -1.59 -10.33
C GLN A 400 -13.80 -0.86 -9.74
N ARG A 401 -13.88 -0.80 -8.40
CA ARG A 401 -14.94 -0.14 -7.67
C ARG A 401 -14.54 0.19 -6.25
N LEU A 402 -14.90 1.37 -5.76
CA LEU A 402 -14.74 1.78 -4.36
C LEU A 402 -16.09 1.95 -3.70
N TRP A 403 -16.21 1.51 -2.44
CA TRP A 403 -17.35 1.85 -1.60
C TRP A 403 -17.19 3.29 -1.14
N VAL A 404 -18.16 4.13 -1.48
CA VAL A 404 -18.18 5.54 -1.13
C VAL A 404 -19.43 5.85 -0.32
N LEU A 405 -19.31 6.73 0.66
CA LEU A 405 -20.40 7.18 1.50
C LEU A 405 -20.26 8.68 1.79
N PRO A 406 -21.36 9.40 2.03
CA PRO A 406 -21.29 10.78 2.49
C PRO A 406 -20.50 10.87 3.80
N ARG A 407 -19.63 11.86 3.93
CA ARG A 407 -18.77 12.03 5.11
C ARG A 407 -19.60 12.15 6.40
N GLY A 408 -19.27 11.31 7.37
CA GLY A 408 -19.99 11.22 8.64
C GLY A 408 -21.27 10.38 8.61
N ALA A 409 -21.62 9.78 7.48
CA ALA A 409 -22.70 8.81 7.41
C ALA A 409 -22.31 7.47 8.02
N GLY A 410 -23.30 6.63 8.36
CA GLY A 410 -23.03 5.26 8.80
C GLY A 410 -22.39 4.42 7.70
N ALA A 411 -21.45 3.57 8.04
CA ALA A 411 -20.67 2.78 7.05
C ALA A 411 -21.52 1.93 6.09
N GLY A 412 -22.71 1.47 6.52
CA GLY A 412 -23.67 0.77 5.66
C GLY A 412 -24.45 1.69 4.68
N GLN A 413 -24.35 3.01 4.83
CA GLN A 413 -25.05 4.00 3.99
C GLN A 413 -24.19 4.44 2.81
N GLY A 414 -23.59 3.51 2.11
CA GLY A 414 -22.73 3.77 0.97
C GLY A 414 -23.20 3.08 -0.30
N VAL A 415 -22.44 3.31 -1.36
CA VAL A 415 -22.65 2.73 -2.68
C VAL A 415 -21.30 2.49 -3.37
N TYR A 416 -21.21 1.48 -4.22
CA TYR A 416 -20.03 1.29 -5.04
C TYR A 416 -19.98 2.29 -6.21
N LEU A 417 -18.88 3.02 -6.32
CA LEU A 417 -18.51 3.85 -7.45
C LEU A 417 -17.55 3.07 -8.36
N ARG A 418 -17.88 2.97 -9.65
CA ARG A 418 -17.09 2.27 -10.66
C ARG A 418 -15.87 3.08 -11.07
N TYR A 419 -14.76 2.38 -11.27
CA TYR A 419 -13.48 2.92 -11.79
C TYR A 419 -13.11 2.29 -13.14
N PRO A 420 -12.30 2.96 -13.97
CA PRO A 420 -11.84 2.47 -15.28
C PRO A 420 -10.74 1.39 -15.11
N PHE A 421 -11.14 0.20 -14.70
CA PHE A 421 -10.25 -0.89 -14.31
C PHE A 421 -9.21 -1.23 -15.37
N ASP A 422 -9.61 -1.31 -16.65
CA ASP A 422 -8.71 -1.73 -17.73
C ASP A 422 -7.61 -0.70 -17.98
N ASP A 423 -7.92 0.59 -17.87
CA ASP A 423 -6.92 1.66 -17.96
C ASP A 423 -5.97 1.62 -16.76
N LEU A 424 -6.52 1.56 -15.55
CA LEU A 424 -5.72 1.58 -14.32
C LEU A 424 -4.80 0.36 -14.22
N ILE A 425 -5.26 -0.84 -14.63
CA ILE A 425 -4.41 -2.03 -14.62
C ILE A 425 -3.34 -2.01 -15.72
N ASN A 426 -3.63 -1.44 -16.89
CA ASN A 426 -2.64 -1.24 -17.94
C ASN A 426 -1.53 -0.30 -17.47
N LEU A 427 -1.87 0.84 -16.87
CA LEU A 427 -0.90 1.78 -16.31
C LEU A 427 -0.08 1.17 -15.17
N LEU A 428 -0.72 0.45 -14.26
CA LEU A 428 -0.06 -0.25 -13.17
C LEU A 428 0.97 -1.27 -13.68
N VAL A 429 0.60 -2.06 -14.69
CA VAL A 429 1.48 -3.06 -15.31
C VAL A 429 2.62 -2.40 -16.08
N LEU A 430 2.36 -1.30 -16.80
CA LEU A 430 3.40 -0.54 -17.50
C LEU A 430 4.42 0.04 -16.54
N GLU A 431 3.98 0.72 -15.47
CA GLU A 431 4.90 1.31 -14.49
C GLU A 431 5.65 0.23 -13.70
N SER A 432 5.02 -0.93 -13.40
CA SER A 432 5.69 -2.10 -12.84
C SER A 432 6.88 -2.55 -13.69
N TRP A 433 6.69 -2.64 -15.00
CA TRP A 433 7.73 -3.05 -15.94
C TRP A 433 8.85 -1.99 -16.03
N ARG A 434 8.51 -0.71 -16.09
CA ARG A 434 9.47 0.42 -16.14
C ARG A 434 10.34 0.49 -14.87
N HIS A 435 9.75 0.25 -13.71
CA HIS A 435 10.43 0.30 -12.40
C HIS A 435 10.98 -1.05 -11.93
N ARG A 436 10.72 -2.14 -12.68
CA ARG A 436 11.08 -3.51 -12.27
C ARG A 436 10.52 -3.86 -10.90
N CYS A 437 9.24 -3.56 -10.68
CA CYS A 437 8.51 -3.78 -9.44
C CYS A 437 7.53 -4.95 -9.55
N VAL A 438 7.62 -5.93 -8.65
CA VAL A 438 6.60 -6.97 -8.45
C VAL A 438 5.29 -6.32 -7.97
N LEU A 439 4.16 -6.75 -8.50
CA LEU A 439 2.84 -6.26 -8.07
C LEU A 439 2.13 -7.26 -7.17
N ILE A 440 1.64 -6.75 -6.05
CA ILE A 440 0.82 -7.48 -5.07
C ILE A 440 -0.44 -6.66 -4.84
N GLY A 441 -1.60 -7.26 -5.02
CA GLY A 441 -2.89 -6.63 -4.73
C GLY A 441 -3.56 -7.28 -3.53
N GLU A 442 -3.95 -6.49 -2.56
CA GLU A 442 -4.80 -6.97 -1.48
C GLU A 442 -6.22 -7.17 -2.02
N ASP A 443 -6.59 -8.45 -2.21
CA ASP A 443 -7.84 -8.90 -2.83
C ASP A 443 -8.77 -9.61 -1.82
N LEU A 444 -8.85 -9.05 -0.60
CA LEU A 444 -9.68 -9.54 0.49
C LEU A 444 -11.05 -8.80 0.53
N GLY A 445 -12.00 -9.31 1.32
CA GLY A 445 -13.34 -8.71 1.47
C GLY A 445 -14.34 -9.17 0.41
N VAL A 446 -15.22 -8.25 -0.06
CA VAL A 446 -16.29 -8.53 -1.05
C VAL A 446 -15.71 -8.54 -2.47
N VAL A 447 -15.18 -9.69 -2.86
CA VAL A 447 -14.44 -9.86 -4.13
C VAL A 447 -15.40 -10.04 -5.31
N PRO A 448 -15.39 -9.17 -6.33
CA PRO A 448 -16.22 -9.35 -7.54
C PRO A 448 -15.84 -10.64 -8.28
N PRO A 449 -16.84 -11.34 -8.88
CA PRO A 449 -16.57 -12.50 -9.71
C PRO A 449 -15.57 -12.19 -10.84
N GLY A 450 -14.61 -13.10 -11.08
CA GLY A 450 -13.66 -12.99 -12.18
C GLY A 450 -12.47 -12.03 -11.96
N ILE A 451 -12.50 -11.16 -10.92
CA ILE A 451 -11.44 -10.15 -10.74
C ILE A 451 -10.08 -10.79 -10.45
N ARG A 452 -10.04 -11.84 -9.62
CA ARG A 452 -8.79 -12.55 -9.29
C ARG A 452 -8.13 -13.17 -10.52
N GLN A 453 -8.93 -13.73 -11.43
CA GLN A 453 -8.44 -14.27 -12.71
C GLN A 453 -7.88 -13.16 -13.60
N ARG A 454 -8.55 -12.00 -13.67
CA ARG A 454 -8.07 -10.83 -14.43
C ARG A 454 -6.75 -10.30 -13.86
N LEU A 455 -6.63 -10.17 -12.54
CA LEU A 455 -5.40 -9.75 -11.87
C LEU A 455 -4.25 -10.74 -12.11
N ALA A 456 -4.50 -12.05 -11.93
CA ALA A 456 -3.52 -13.10 -12.16
C ALA A 456 -3.05 -13.14 -13.64
N ALA A 457 -3.97 -12.97 -14.60
CA ALA A 457 -3.64 -12.88 -16.03
C ALA A 457 -2.69 -11.71 -16.31
N ARG A 458 -2.82 -10.61 -15.57
CA ARG A 458 -1.95 -9.43 -15.66
C ARG A 458 -0.66 -9.53 -14.83
N GLY A 459 -0.42 -10.64 -14.12
CA GLY A 459 0.77 -10.86 -13.29
C GLY A 459 0.74 -10.15 -11.94
N VAL A 460 -0.43 -9.73 -11.48
CA VAL A 460 -0.62 -9.18 -10.13
C VAL A 460 -0.91 -10.33 -9.17
N LEU A 461 -0.11 -10.46 -8.12
CA LEU A 461 -0.29 -11.47 -7.08
C LEU A 461 -1.41 -11.04 -6.13
N GLY A 462 -2.35 -11.95 -5.83
CA GLY A 462 -3.30 -11.73 -4.73
C GLY A 462 -2.72 -12.05 -3.36
N LEU A 463 -3.50 -11.91 -2.29
CA LEU A 463 -3.14 -12.36 -0.95
C LEU A 463 -3.81 -13.69 -0.61
N GLU A 464 -3.03 -14.66 -0.12
CA GLU A 464 -3.51 -15.93 0.42
C GLU A 464 -3.14 -16.00 1.91
N VAL A 465 -4.09 -15.61 2.76
CA VAL A 465 -3.85 -15.44 4.20
C VAL A 465 -4.44 -16.63 4.94
N LEU A 466 -3.65 -17.25 5.82
CA LEU A 466 -3.98 -18.53 6.48
C LEU A 466 -5.40 -18.60 7.07
N PRO A 467 -5.90 -17.63 7.87
CA PRO A 467 -7.26 -17.67 8.40
C PRO A 467 -8.37 -17.72 7.34
N PHE A 468 -8.08 -17.28 6.10
CA PHE A 468 -9.04 -17.25 4.97
C PHE A 468 -8.80 -18.35 3.94
N ALA A 469 -7.70 -19.10 4.05
CA ALA A 469 -7.37 -20.21 3.15
C ALA A 469 -8.22 -21.46 3.49
N ARG A 470 -9.54 -21.35 3.27
CA ARG A 470 -10.51 -22.41 3.61
C ARG A 470 -11.69 -22.46 2.64
N ASN A 471 -12.35 -23.59 2.62
CA ASN A 471 -13.64 -23.80 1.97
C ASN A 471 -14.65 -24.19 3.06
N GLY A 472 -15.57 -23.29 3.39
CA GLY A 472 -16.41 -23.38 4.57
C GLY A 472 -15.56 -23.46 5.84
N GLU A 473 -15.79 -24.46 6.67
CA GLU A 473 -15.06 -24.68 7.94
C GLU A 473 -13.70 -25.37 7.77
N ARG A 474 -13.40 -25.94 6.59
CA ARG A 474 -12.20 -26.75 6.35
C ARG A 474 -11.07 -25.89 5.79
N PHE A 475 -9.93 -25.88 6.47
CA PHE A 475 -8.72 -25.27 5.93
C PHE A 475 -8.20 -26.03 4.70
N LEU A 476 -7.65 -25.29 3.76
CA LEU A 476 -7.05 -25.85 2.55
C LEU A 476 -5.64 -26.36 2.84
N PRO A 477 -5.27 -27.57 2.40
CA PRO A 477 -3.89 -28.01 2.43
C PRO A 477 -3.03 -27.15 1.49
N ALA A 478 -1.72 -27.01 1.79
CA ALA A 478 -0.81 -26.14 1.05
C ALA A 478 -0.90 -26.26 -0.48
N PRO A 479 -0.96 -27.46 -1.10
CA PRO A 479 -1.00 -27.57 -2.57
C PRO A 479 -2.25 -26.94 -3.22
N ARG A 480 -3.30 -26.67 -2.45
CA ARG A 480 -4.53 -26.04 -2.95
C ARG A 480 -4.56 -24.52 -2.86
N TRP A 481 -3.51 -23.92 -2.28
CA TRP A 481 -3.40 -22.46 -2.24
C TRP A 481 -3.09 -21.89 -3.62
N ARG A 482 -3.48 -20.64 -3.85
CA ARG A 482 -3.28 -19.98 -5.15
C ARG A 482 -1.79 -19.82 -5.46
N ARG A 483 -1.42 -20.11 -6.72
CA ARG A 483 -0.06 -19.93 -7.21
C ARG A 483 0.27 -18.44 -7.42
N ASP A 484 -0.61 -17.71 -8.11
CA ASP A 484 -0.43 -16.27 -8.36
C ASP A 484 -0.89 -15.46 -7.13
N ALA A 485 -0.21 -15.68 -6.00
CA ALA A 485 -0.50 -15.06 -4.72
C ALA A 485 0.76 -14.91 -3.85
N VAL A 486 0.60 -14.12 -2.79
CA VAL A 486 1.52 -14.06 -1.64
C VAL A 486 0.89 -14.83 -0.48
N ALA A 487 1.54 -15.90 -0.03
CA ALA A 487 1.12 -16.68 1.12
C ALA A 487 1.59 -16.01 2.42
N MET A 488 0.68 -15.81 3.37
CA MET A 488 0.97 -15.15 4.66
C MET A 488 0.24 -15.85 5.82
N PRO A 489 0.83 -15.93 7.02
CA PRO A 489 0.12 -16.42 8.21
C PRO A 489 -0.90 -15.40 8.73
N SER A 490 -0.62 -14.11 8.63
CA SER A 490 -1.45 -13.01 9.09
C SER A 490 -1.17 -11.73 8.28
N THR A 491 -1.98 -10.69 8.49
CA THR A 491 -1.74 -9.31 8.03
C THR A 491 -1.71 -8.37 9.24
N HIS A 492 -1.45 -7.08 9.00
CA HIS A 492 -1.51 -6.06 10.08
C HIS A 492 -2.91 -5.90 10.69
N ASP A 493 -3.97 -6.30 9.99
CA ASP A 493 -5.38 -6.23 10.45
C ASP A 493 -5.83 -7.49 11.21
N LEU A 494 -4.99 -8.50 11.25
CA LEU A 494 -5.23 -9.74 11.96
C LEU A 494 -4.28 -9.90 13.16
N PRO A 495 -4.67 -10.66 14.18
CA PRO A 495 -3.70 -11.03 15.20
C PRO A 495 -2.60 -11.89 14.58
N PRO A 496 -1.34 -11.76 15.04
CA PRO A 496 -0.30 -12.73 14.72
C PRO A 496 -0.80 -14.14 15.06
N LEU A 497 -0.28 -15.16 14.38
CA LEU A 497 -0.75 -16.53 14.48
C LEU A 497 -0.83 -17.01 15.95
N ALA A 498 0.18 -16.71 16.77
CA ALA A 498 0.17 -17.05 18.19
C ALA A 498 -0.96 -16.36 18.97
N GLY A 499 -1.38 -15.17 18.56
CA GLY A 499 -2.52 -14.44 19.09
C GLY A 499 -3.86 -15.02 18.62
N TRP A 500 -3.96 -15.34 17.31
CA TRP A 500 -5.14 -15.92 16.69
C TRP A 500 -5.49 -17.29 17.30
N LEU A 501 -4.50 -18.18 17.45
CA LEU A 501 -4.68 -19.49 18.08
C LEU A 501 -5.26 -19.41 19.50
N ARG A 502 -5.13 -18.27 20.17
CA ARG A 502 -5.61 -18.02 21.55
C ARG A 502 -6.83 -17.11 21.63
N GLY A 503 -7.44 -16.73 20.51
CA GLY A 503 -8.59 -15.82 20.46
C GLY A 503 -8.29 -14.44 21.06
N ARG A 504 -7.09 -13.89 20.80
CA ARG A 504 -6.68 -12.59 21.37
C ARG A 504 -7.52 -11.43 20.82
N ASP A 505 -7.87 -11.48 19.56
CA ASP A 505 -8.77 -10.56 18.87
C ASP A 505 -10.18 -10.60 19.48
N LEU A 506 -10.73 -11.78 19.73
CA LEU A 506 -12.05 -11.95 20.33
C LEU A 506 -12.12 -11.33 21.74
N ARG A 507 -11.06 -11.54 22.54
CA ARG A 507 -10.97 -10.92 23.88
C ARG A 507 -10.86 -9.39 23.81
N TRP A 508 -10.22 -8.83 22.78
CA TRP A 508 -10.19 -7.40 22.57
C TRP A 508 -11.57 -6.87 22.18
N ARG A 509 -12.27 -7.51 21.22
CA ARG A 509 -13.61 -7.11 20.81
C ARG A 509 -14.62 -7.18 21.98
N ALA A 510 -14.55 -8.23 22.80
CA ALA A 510 -15.36 -8.33 24.02
C ALA A 510 -15.06 -7.21 25.02
N ARG A 511 -13.78 -6.87 25.23
CA ARG A 511 -13.37 -5.76 26.11
C ARG A 511 -13.87 -4.38 25.61
N LEU A 512 -14.00 -4.22 24.31
CA LEU A 512 -14.50 -2.99 23.68
C LEU A 512 -16.03 -2.95 23.56
N GLY A 513 -16.72 -4.00 24.00
CA GLY A 513 -18.18 -4.11 23.91
C GLY A 513 -18.70 -4.48 22.51
N GLU A 514 -17.81 -4.85 21.59
CA GLU A 514 -18.16 -5.26 20.22
C GLU A 514 -18.55 -6.74 20.10
N LEU A 515 -18.36 -7.53 21.14
CA LEU A 515 -18.66 -8.96 21.20
C LEU A 515 -19.31 -9.28 22.55
N THR A 516 -20.58 -9.67 22.53
CA THR A 516 -21.36 -10.01 23.73
C THR A 516 -21.13 -11.45 24.20
N GLU A 517 -21.01 -12.40 23.26
CA GLU A 517 -20.94 -13.84 23.54
C GLU A 517 -19.48 -14.36 23.40
N LEU A 518 -18.57 -13.84 24.25
CA LEU A 518 -17.17 -14.25 24.21
C LEU A 518 -16.95 -15.77 24.39
N PRO A 519 -17.66 -16.50 25.30
CA PRO A 519 -17.47 -17.94 25.43
C PRO A 519 -17.82 -18.70 24.14
N ALA A 520 -18.91 -18.36 23.48
CA ALA A 520 -19.33 -18.97 22.22
C ALA A 520 -18.31 -18.70 21.10
N ALA A 521 -17.82 -17.46 20.99
CA ALA A 521 -16.80 -17.09 20.02
C ALA A 521 -15.46 -17.80 20.25
N LEU A 522 -15.05 -17.99 21.50
CA LEU A 522 -13.85 -18.75 21.84
C LEU A 522 -14.03 -20.26 21.55
N HIS A 523 -15.22 -20.81 21.75
CA HIS A 523 -15.53 -22.20 21.37
C HIS A 523 -15.44 -22.36 19.84
N ALA A 524 -16.03 -21.47 19.07
CA ALA A 524 -15.90 -21.46 17.60
C ALA A 524 -14.42 -21.37 17.16
N ARG A 525 -13.62 -20.51 17.79
CA ARG A 525 -12.17 -20.42 17.53
C ARG A 525 -11.45 -21.74 17.86
N ALA A 526 -11.82 -22.45 18.94
CA ALA A 526 -11.25 -23.74 19.27
C ALA A 526 -11.53 -24.78 18.18
N SER A 527 -12.72 -24.79 17.60
CA SER A 527 -13.09 -25.64 16.45
C SER A 527 -12.26 -25.28 15.20
N GLU A 528 -12.06 -23.98 14.91
CA GLU A 528 -11.17 -23.53 13.82
C GLU A 528 -9.72 -24.00 14.04
N VAL A 529 -9.20 -23.89 15.26
CA VAL A 529 -7.85 -24.35 15.63
C VAL A 529 -7.71 -25.87 15.45
N GLN A 530 -8.74 -26.64 15.80
CA GLN A 530 -8.78 -28.07 15.56
C GLN A 530 -8.77 -28.38 14.05
N ALA A 531 -9.59 -27.69 13.27
CA ALA A 531 -9.64 -27.85 11.82
C ALA A 531 -8.28 -27.49 11.16
N LEU A 532 -7.61 -26.43 11.63
CA LEU A 532 -6.25 -26.09 11.19
C LEU A 532 -5.25 -27.20 11.53
N SER A 533 -5.33 -27.77 12.73
CA SER A 533 -4.44 -28.85 13.16
C SER A 533 -4.53 -30.08 12.27
N ALA A 534 -5.68 -30.34 11.66
CA ALA A 534 -5.88 -31.48 10.76
C ALA A 534 -5.09 -31.37 9.45
N VAL A 535 -4.84 -30.13 8.97
CA VAL A 535 -4.11 -29.85 7.71
C VAL A 535 -2.67 -29.39 7.94
N ALA A 536 -2.37 -28.79 9.09
CA ALA A 536 -1.03 -28.34 9.44
C ALA A 536 -0.15 -29.51 9.92
N ARG A 537 0.29 -30.34 8.96
CA ARG A 537 1.10 -31.56 9.17
C ARG A 537 2.61 -31.34 8.92
N GLY A 538 3.07 -30.08 8.81
CA GLY A 538 4.46 -29.76 8.55
C GLY A 538 5.40 -29.98 9.75
N GLU A 539 6.68 -29.66 9.55
CA GLU A 539 7.71 -29.78 10.59
C GLU A 539 7.46 -28.79 11.75
N GLY A 540 7.57 -29.24 12.97
CA GLY A 540 7.51 -28.42 14.19
C GLY A 540 6.77 -29.05 15.35
N ALA A 541 7.27 -28.82 16.58
CA ALA A 541 6.71 -29.36 17.81
C ALA A 541 5.35 -28.72 18.19
N THR A 542 5.12 -27.47 17.78
CA THR A 542 3.89 -26.73 18.10
C THR A 542 2.99 -26.57 16.89
N LEU A 543 1.68 -26.38 17.11
CA LEU A 543 0.75 -26.09 16.01
C LEU A 543 1.13 -24.80 15.28
N GLU A 544 1.62 -23.77 16.01
CA GLU A 544 2.14 -22.53 15.43
C GLU A 544 3.25 -22.81 14.41
N ALA A 545 4.27 -23.62 14.81
CA ALA A 545 5.37 -23.97 13.92
C ALA A 545 4.90 -24.77 12.68
N ARG A 546 3.97 -25.71 12.87
CA ARG A 546 3.39 -26.49 11.75
C ARG A 546 2.54 -25.61 10.81
N ALA A 547 1.81 -24.64 11.34
CA ALA A 547 1.03 -23.70 10.54
C ALA A 547 1.91 -22.74 9.73
N LEU A 548 3.03 -22.25 10.31
CA LEU A 548 4.03 -21.48 9.54
C LEU A 548 4.66 -22.35 8.44
N SER A 549 4.93 -23.63 8.72
CA SER A 549 5.42 -24.57 7.70
C SER A 549 4.38 -24.79 6.59
N LEU A 550 3.08 -24.87 6.91
CA LEU A 550 2.00 -24.93 5.90
C LEU A 550 2.04 -23.73 4.95
N VAL A 551 2.18 -22.50 5.48
CA VAL A 551 2.32 -21.28 4.68
C VAL A 551 3.56 -21.33 3.79
N ALA A 552 4.71 -21.73 4.33
CA ALA A 552 5.95 -21.84 3.57
C ALA A 552 5.88 -22.88 2.43
N HIS A 553 5.11 -23.97 2.60
CA HIS A 553 4.88 -24.98 1.56
C HIS A 553 3.90 -24.55 0.45
N ALA A 554 3.12 -23.48 0.65
CA ALA A 554 2.14 -23.02 -0.34
C ALA A 554 2.78 -22.83 -1.73
N PRO A 555 2.11 -23.19 -2.84
CA PRO A 555 2.64 -23.04 -4.20
C PRO A 555 2.74 -21.59 -4.66
N SER A 556 2.32 -20.64 -3.83
CA SER A 556 2.31 -19.21 -4.11
C SER A 556 3.69 -18.70 -4.52
N ARG A 557 3.76 -17.78 -5.47
CA ARG A 557 5.03 -17.25 -6.01
C ARG A 557 5.88 -16.55 -4.96
N LEU A 558 5.25 -15.94 -3.95
CA LEU A 558 5.93 -15.33 -2.81
C LEU A 558 5.30 -15.83 -1.51
N ALA A 559 6.11 -15.98 -0.45
CA ALA A 559 5.62 -16.19 0.91
C ALA A 559 6.25 -15.13 1.83
N LEU A 560 5.45 -14.45 2.64
CA LEU A 560 5.90 -13.44 3.57
C LEU A 560 5.63 -13.87 5.01
N LEU A 561 6.66 -13.77 5.86
CA LEU A 561 6.58 -14.00 7.29
C LEU A 561 6.56 -12.64 8.02
N PRO A 562 5.46 -12.24 8.66
CA PRO A 562 5.41 -11.05 9.50
C PRO A 562 6.42 -11.13 10.65
N LEU A 563 7.03 -10.00 10.99
CA LEU A 563 7.99 -9.95 12.11
C LEU A 563 7.33 -10.33 13.43
N GLU A 564 6.08 -10.01 13.63
CA GLU A 564 5.29 -10.40 14.79
C GLU A 564 5.20 -11.94 14.91
N ASP A 565 5.03 -12.65 13.80
CA ASP A 565 5.00 -14.12 13.76
C ASP A 565 6.41 -14.71 13.90
N ALA A 566 7.43 -14.08 13.30
CA ALA A 566 8.83 -14.47 13.49
C ALA A 566 9.26 -14.36 14.96
N LEU A 567 8.75 -13.38 15.69
CA LEU A 567 8.99 -13.16 17.12
C LEU A 567 8.06 -13.99 18.04
N GLY A 568 7.06 -14.69 17.50
CA GLY A 568 6.02 -15.37 18.28
C GLY A 568 5.16 -14.42 19.11
N SER A 569 4.96 -13.19 18.61
CA SER A 569 4.13 -12.19 19.27
C SER A 569 2.66 -12.62 19.30
N ARG A 570 1.96 -12.20 20.36
CA ARG A 570 0.49 -12.40 20.48
C ARG A 570 -0.28 -11.08 20.28
N ALA A 571 0.45 -9.97 20.12
CA ALA A 571 -0.13 -8.64 20.15
C ALA A 571 -0.45 -8.18 18.73
N GLN A 572 -1.73 -7.96 18.44
CA GLN A 572 -2.21 -7.40 17.19
C GLN A 572 -1.82 -5.94 17.07
N VAL A 573 -1.35 -5.52 15.91
CA VAL A 573 -0.88 -4.15 15.67
C VAL A 573 -2.02 -3.18 15.38
N ASN A 574 -3.04 -3.65 14.65
CA ASN A 574 -4.26 -2.93 14.37
C ASN A 574 -5.50 -3.81 14.61
N LEU A 575 -6.53 -3.25 15.19
CA LEU A 575 -7.85 -3.88 15.32
C LEU A 575 -8.83 -3.06 14.45
N PRO A 576 -9.19 -3.55 13.26
CA PRO A 576 -10.07 -2.83 12.34
C PRO A 576 -11.41 -2.44 12.97
N GLY A 577 -11.92 -1.27 12.59
CA GLY A 577 -13.15 -0.70 13.13
C GLY A 577 -12.97 0.03 14.46
N THR A 578 -11.76 0.09 15.04
CA THR A 578 -11.50 0.78 16.29
C THR A 578 -10.56 1.97 16.11
N VAL A 579 -10.88 3.10 16.75
CA VAL A 579 -10.00 4.28 16.83
C VAL A 579 -9.38 4.37 18.23
N ASN A 580 -10.19 4.14 19.26
CA ASN A 580 -9.81 4.23 20.66
C ASN A 580 -9.92 2.86 21.37
N GLY A 581 -9.27 2.73 22.51
CA GLY A 581 -9.36 1.52 23.34
C GLY A 581 -8.35 0.43 23.00
N HIS A 582 -8.05 0.17 21.72
CA HIS A 582 -6.93 -0.66 21.28
C HIS A 582 -5.73 0.24 20.91
N PRO A 583 -4.48 -0.17 21.21
CA PRO A 583 -3.29 0.64 20.89
C PRO A 583 -2.88 0.47 19.42
N ASN A 584 -3.80 0.77 18.48
CA ASN A 584 -3.57 0.73 17.04
C ASN A 584 -2.34 1.58 16.67
N TRP A 585 -1.47 1.03 15.83
CA TRP A 585 -0.30 1.70 15.26
C TRP A 585 0.70 2.27 16.28
N ARG A 586 0.61 1.85 17.57
CA ARG A 586 1.46 2.34 18.67
C ARG A 586 2.39 1.28 19.25
N ARG A 587 2.24 0.04 18.80
CA ARG A 587 3.07 -1.06 19.32
C ARG A 587 4.45 -0.99 18.69
N ARG A 588 5.46 -1.19 19.51
CA ARG A 588 6.86 -1.37 19.08
C ARG A 588 7.26 -2.83 19.30
N LEU A 589 8.18 -3.31 18.49
CA LEU A 589 8.78 -4.63 18.74
C LEU A 589 9.38 -4.67 20.16
N PRO A 590 9.39 -5.83 20.82
CA PRO A 590 9.92 -5.93 22.18
C PRO A 590 11.37 -5.42 22.27
N LEU A 591 11.72 -4.75 23.38
CA LEU A 591 13.11 -4.35 23.67
C LEU A 591 14.00 -5.59 23.87
N ALA A 592 13.50 -6.52 24.67
CA ALA A 592 14.12 -7.82 24.86
C ALA A 592 13.28 -8.89 24.14
N TRP A 593 13.88 -9.58 23.22
CA TRP A 593 13.32 -10.74 22.54
C TRP A 593 14.45 -11.76 22.34
N ASP A 594 14.10 -13.02 22.23
CA ASP A 594 15.04 -14.12 22.01
C ASP A 594 15.49 -14.14 20.53
N PRO A 595 16.72 -13.68 20.22
CA PRO A 595 17.25 -13.63 18.87
C PRO A 595 17.35 -15.01 18.23
N ASP A 596 17.73 -16.02 19.02
CA ASP A 596 17.96 -17.39 18.54
C ASP A 596 16.62 -18.05 18.20
N ALA A 597 15.58 -17.80 19.00
CA ALA A 597 14.24 -18.29 18.70
C ALA A 597 13.64 -17.67 17.44
N ALA A 598 13.87 -16.37 17.18
CA ALA A 598 13.43 -15.72 15.95
C ALA A 598 14.23 -16.21 14.74
N ASP A 599 15.55 -16.30 14.85
CA ASP A 599 16.43 -16.84 13.82
C ASP A 599 16.02 -18.29 13.46
N ALA A 600 15.77 -19.13 14.46
CA ALA A 600 15.32 -20.51 14.25
C ALA A 600 13.95 -20.61 13.55
N ARG A 601 13.01 -19.70 13.83
CA ARG A 601 11.72 -19.65 13.09
C ARG A 601 11.92 -19.23 11.64
N ILE A 602 12.73 -18.22 11.39
CA ILE A 602 13.06 -17.72 10.04
C ILE A 602 13.81 -18.82 9.26
N ALA A 603 14.81 -19.46 9.87
CA ALA A 603 15.57 -20.56 9.29
C ALA A 603 14.66 -21.72 8.86
N ARG A 604 13.73 -22.13 9.73
CA ARG A 604 12.75 -23.17 9.44
C ARG A 604 11.83 -22.78 8.27
N PHE A 605 11.29 -21.57 8.30
CA PHE A 605 10.42 -21.07 7.25
C PHE A 605 11.15 -21.06 5.89
N SER A 606 12.38 -20.54 5.86
CA SER A 606 13.24 -20.54 4.67
C SER A 606 13.58 -21.93 4.17
N ALA A 607 13.99 -22.85 5.08
CA ALA A 607 14.32 -24.24 4.72
C ALA A 607 13.11 -24.97 4.14
N THR A 608 11.94 -24.78 4.75
CA THR A 608 10.67 -25.34 4.25
C THR A 608 10.34 -24.80 2.86
N ARG A 609 10.55 -23.50 2.62
CA ARG A 609 10.31 -22.85 1.33
C ARG A 609 11.23 -23.39 0.25
N ARG A 610 12.52 -23.61 0.54
CA ARG A 610 13.49 -24.21 -0.38
C ARG A 610 13.11 -25.66 -0.75
N LYS A 611 12.74 -26.51 0.23
CA LYS A 611 12.29 -27.89 -0.01
C LYS A 611 11.06 -27.94 -0.93
N ALA A 612 10.20 -26.93 -0.86
CA ALA A 612 8.99 -26.83 -1.68
C ALA A 612 9.25 -26.37 -3.13
N GLY A 613 10.50 -26.24 -3.58
CA GLY A 613 10.89 -25.92 -4.97
C GLY A 613 11.03 -24.42 -5.22
N ARG A 614 11.79 -23.73 -4.39
CA ARG A 614 12.25 -22.36 -4.63
C ARG A 614 13.15 -22.27 -5.85
#